data_b27cbaf8943270217fd99a3cea9a4e72
#
_entry.id   b27cbaf8943270217fd99a3cea9a4e72
#
_cell.length_a   1.000
_cell.length_b   1.000
_cell.length_c   1.000
_cell.angle_alpha   90.00
_cell.angle_beta   90.00
_cell.angle_gamma   90.00
#
_symmetry.space_group_name_H-M   'P 1'
#
loop_
_entity.id
_entity.type
_entity.pdbx_description
1 polymer ?
#
loop_
_entity_poly.entity_id
_entity_poly.type
_entity_poly.pdbx_seq_one_letter_code
_entity_poly.pdbx_strand_id
1 'polypeptide(L)'
;MTTRLLPGHRHRRRLAALAAALVTLAGLLVHAAVSASAAVPPTPSGWSLIWSDDFTGPSGSAPSAEWIVDTGHAYPGGPANWGTGEIQNYTGNAANLGLDGSGNLRITPQRSSSGEWTSARVETRRADFKPADGRVLRIEGRIQMPNVTGDAALGYWPAFWALGAPYRGNYWNWPGIGEFDLMENVNGINSVWGVLHCGVNPGGPCQETNGLGASRACPGSTCQSAFHTYRFEWDRSVSPNQLRWYVDGQQFHSVSQAQLDAGTWNGMTGHAGYFLLLNVAMGGAFPNGVAGSGTPTAATAPGRSMLVDYVAVWQSGPGPTPTPTVPPGGVDARSTIQAEGYQAQSGTMVEGTADTGGGQNVGGVSNGDWLRFDGVDFGSEAARQVKVRVASGAAGGVSGLVQVRLDSLGAAPAGDFAVASTGGWQSWRTVPANIAPVTGRHTVYLTFSSGQPADFVNLNWFTFSTS
;
A
#
# COMPACT_ATOMS: atom_id res chain seq x y z
N MET A 1 -3.35 -60.62 -82.72
CA MET A 1 -3.52 -59.39 -83.51
C MET A 1 -3.65 -58.22 -82.50
N THR A 2 -2.77 -57.32 -82.69
CA THR A 2 -2.67 -55.90 -82.27
C THR A 2 -2.56 -55.58 -80.79
N THR A 3 -1.31 -55.44 -80.46
CA THR A 3 -0.76 -54.71 -79.29
C THR A 3 -1.19 -53.24 -79.20
N ARG A 4 -1.45 -52.71 -78.04
CA ARG A 4 -1.28 -51.29 -77.71
C ARG A 4 -0.65 -51.10 -76.37
N LEU A 5 0.49 -50.46 -76.37
CA LEU A 5 1.26 -49.97 -75.23
C LEU A 5 0.62 -48.78 -74.55
N LEU A 6 0.74 -48.74 -73.29
CA LEU A 6 0.45 -47.57 -72.41
C LEU A 6 1.75 -46.87 -71.99
N PRO A 7 1.84 -45.56 -71.97
CA PRO A 7 2.96 -44.82 -71.37
C PRO A 7 2.57 -44.33 -69.97
N GLY A 8 3.34 -44.50 -68.96
CA GLY A 8 4.35 -43.63 -68.51
C GLY A 8 4.03 -43.04 -67.09
N HIS A 9 4.54 -43.74 -66.10
CA HIS A 9 4.65 -43.20 -64.74
C HIS A 9 5.68 -42.09 -64.62
N ARG A 10 5.27 -40.78 -64.56
CA ARG A 10 6.19 -39.68 -64.15
C ARG A 10 5.60 -38.54 -63.35
N HIS A 11 4.37 -38.60 -62.88
CA HIS A 11 3.76 -37.49 -62.17
C HIS A 11 3.39 -37.75 -60.68
N ARG A 12 3.78 -38.86 -60.09
CA ARG A 12 3.43 -39.16 -58.68
C ARG A 12 4.52 -38.88 -57.63
N ARG A 13 5.68 -38.32 -58.00
CA ARG A 13 6.78 -38.05 -57.05
C ARG A 13 6.96 -36.57 -56.65
N ARG A 14 6.14 -35.64 -57.14
CA ARG A 14 6.24 -34.22 -56.79
C ARG A 14 5.13 -33.70 -55.89
N LEU A 15 4.13 -34.50 -55.53
CA LEU A 15 3.06 -34.11 -54.62
C LEU A 15 3.22 -34.67 -53.19
N ALA A 16 4.16 -35.55 -52.95
CA ALA A 16 4.44 -36.07 -51.61
C ALA A 16 5.44 -35.25 -50.79
N ALA A 17 6.16 -34.30 -51.41
CA ALA A 17 7.13 -33.43 -50.72
C ALA A 17 6.57 -32.11 -50.21
N LEU A 18 5.36 -31.70 -50.63
CA LEU A 18 4.69 -30.47 -50.11
C LEU A 18 3.72 -30.75 -48.96
N ALA A 19 3.30 -31.99 -48.70
CA ALA A 19 2.43 -32.32 -47.56
C ALA A 19 3.20 -32.58 -46.25
N ALA A 20 4.53 -32.88 -46.34
CA ALA A 20 5.35 -33.10 -45.15
C ALA A 20 5.92 -31.79 -44.53
N ALA A 21 5.95 -30.69 -45.28
CA ALA A 21 6.44 -29.41 -44.79
C ALA A 21 5.37 -28.54 -44.11
N LEU A 22 4.08 -28.91 -44.21
CA LEU A 22 2.96 -28.17 -43.59
C LEU A 22 2.50 -28.79 -42.24
N VAL A 23 2.98 -29.99 -41.89
CA VAL A 23 2.65 -30.64 -40.63
C VAL A 23 3.67 -30.32 -39.51
N THR A 24 4.85 -29.85 -39.84
CA THR A 24 5.89 -29.52 -38.85
C THR A 24 5.90 -28.04 -38.41
N LEU A 25 5.05 -27.18 -38.98
CA LEU A 25 4.90 -25.78 -38.51
C LEU A 25 3.68 -25.51 -37.66
N ALA A 26 2.83 -26.52 -37.43
CA ALA A 26 1.62 -26.38 -36.56
C ALA A 26 1.84 -26.88 -35.12
N GLY A 27 3.06 -27.29 -34.76
CA GLY A 27 3.37 -27.98 -33.51
C GLY A 27 4.10 -27.15 -32.45
N LEU A 28 4.32 -25.83 -32.61
CA LEU A 28 5.11 -25.02 -31.68
C LEU A 28 4.53 -23.61 -31.45
N LEU A 29 3.20 -23.48 -31.44
CA LEU A 29 2.53 -22.43 -30.70
C LEU A 29 2.12 -23.03 -29.33
N VAL A 30 3.13 -23.33 -28.50
CA VAL A 30 2.93 -23.30 -27.06
C VAL A 30 2.54 -21.87 -26.75
N HIS A 31 1.25 -21.62 -26.67
CA HIS A 31 0.76 -20.46 -25.95
C HIS A 31 1.23 -20.65 -24.52
N ALA A 32 2.37 -20.06 -24.18
CA ALA A 32 2.59 -19.64 -22.81
C ALA A 32 1.39 -18.71 -22.54
N ALA A 33 0.35 -19.26 -21.91
CA ALA A 33 -0.58 -18.43 -21.19
C ALA A 33 0.28 -17.70 -20.16
N VAL A 34 0.72 -16.50 -20.50
CA VAL A 34 1.17 -15.53 -19.52
C VAL A 34 -0.07 -15.36 -18.67
N SER A 35 -0.10 -16.03 -17.52
CA SER A 35 -1.03 -15.70 -16.46
C SER A 35 -0.80 -14.21 -16.27
N ALA A 36 -1.76 -13.39 -16.69
CA ALA A 36 -1.73 -12.00 -16.37
C ALA A 36 -1.80 -11.96 -14.83
N SER A 37 -0.65 -11.75 -14.20
CA SER A 37 -0.62 -11.32 -12.79
C SER A 37 -1.57 -10.15 -12.75
N ALA A 38 -2.62 -10.24 -11.94
CA ALA A 38 -3.52 -9.11 -11.79
C ALA A 38 -2.72 -8.03 -11.07
N ALA A 39 -2.27 -7.07 -11.82
CA ALA A 39 -1.54 -5.92 -11.31
C ALA A 39 -2.48 -5.07 -10.45
N VAL A 40 -1.93 -4.39 -9.45
CA VAL A 40 -2.65 -3.32 -8.74
C VAL A 40 -3.33 -2.42 -9.77
N PRO A 41 -4.64 -2.12 -9.61
CA PRO A 41 -5.36 -1.30 -10.58
C PRO A 41 -4.66 0.04 -10.82
N PRO A 42 -4.74 0.60 -12.04
CA PRO A 42 -4.24 1.94 -12.32
C PRO A 42 -4.80 2.94 -11.30
N THR A 43 -3.96 3.83 -10.82
CA THR A 43 -4.36 4.88 -9.89
C THR A 43 -5.49 5.72 -10.50
N PRO A 44 -6.66 5.85 -9.84
CA PRO A 44 -7.74 6.68 -10.35
C PRO A 44 -7.33 8.14 -10.49
N SER A 45 -7.92 8.85 -11.46
CA SER A 45 -7.68 10.30 -11.62
C SER A 45 -7.99 11.04 -10.32
N GLY A 46 -7.10 11.94 -9.91
CA GLY A 46 -7.21 12.69 -8.66
C GLY A 46 -6.87 11.89 -7.39
N TRP A 47 -6.22 10.73 -7.55
CA TRP A 47 -5.71 9.91 -6.45
C TRP A 47 -4.23 9.67 -6.63
N SER A 48 -3.56 9.26 -5.55
CA SER A 48 -2.18 8.77 -5.57
C SER A 48 -2.10 7.44 -4.85
N LEU A 49 -1.35 6.51 -5.43
CA LEU A 49 -0.99 5.26 -4.78
C LEU A 49 0.10 5.57 -3.74
N ILE A 50 -0.18 5.28 -2.47
CA ILE A 50 0.75 5.57 -1.37
C ILE A 50 1.43 4.31 -0.82
N TRP A 51 0.87 3.14 -1.11
CA TRP A 51 1.47 1.84 -0.80
C TRP A 51 0.74 0.72 -1.54
N SER A 52 1.45 -0.35 -1.91
CA SER A 52 0.83 -1.58 -2.44
C SER A 52 1.78 -2.77 -2.36
N ASP A 53 1.19 -3.96 -2.39
CA ASP A 53 1.87 -5.23 -2.67
C ASP A 53 0.98 -6.05 -3.61
N ASP A 54 1.53 -6.51 -4.73
CA ASP A 54 0.86 -7.35 -5.73
C ASP A 54 1.28 -8.81 -5.62
N PHE A 55 2.00 -9.15 -4.58
CA PHE A 55 2.45 -10.50 -4.23
C PHE A 55 3.15 -11.26 -5.37
N THR A 56 3.80 -10.51 -6.28
CA THR A 56 4.58 -11.11 -7.36
C THR A 56 5.84 -11.77 -6.80
N GLY A 57 6.06 -13.04 -7.14
CA GLY A 57 7.24 -13.78 -6.72
C GLY A 57 7.14 -15.27 -6.96
N PRO A 58 8.24 -16.03 -6.75
CA PRO A 58 8.25 -17.48 -6.96
C PRO A 58 7.31 -18.23 -6.00
N SER A 59 6.71 -19.32 -6.48
CA SER A 59 5.88 -20.19 -5.64
C SER A 59 6.63 -20.70 -4.42
N GLY A 60 5.99 -20.60 -3.25
CA GLY A 60 6.52 -21.03 -1.96
C GLY A 60 7.44 -20.02 -1.27
N SER A 61 7.77 -18.90 -1.91
CA SER A 61 8.52 -17.83 -1.22
C SER A 61 7.65 -17.10 -0.19
N ALA A 62 8.29 -16.53 0.82
CA ALA A 62 7.64 -15.68 1.79
C ALA A 62 7.15 -14.36 1.13
N PRO A 63 6.16 -13.66 1.70
CA PRO A 63 5.82 -12.30 1.30
C PRO A 63 7.02 -11.35 1.48
N SER A 64 6.93 -10.16 0.88
CA SER A 64 7.98 -9.14 0.94
C SER A 64 8.29 -8.70 2.37
N ALA A 65 9.45 -8.06 2.59
CA ALA A 65 9.86 -7.52 3.89
C ALA A 65 8.95 -6.38 4.40
N GLU A 66 8.00 -5.92 3.60
CA GLU A 66 6.97 -4.97 4.01
C GLU A 66 5.94 -5.59 4.97
N TRP A 67 5.91 -6.92 5.07
CA TRP A 67 5.05 -7.67 5.98
C TRP A 67 5.84 -8.21 7.17
N ILE A 68 5.24 -8.11 8.34
CA ILE A 68 5.67 -8.78 9.57
C ILE A 68 4.83 -10.04 9.69
N VAL A 69 5.45 -11.17 9.99
CA VAL A 69 4.76 -12.44 10.22
C VAL A 69 4.56 -12.60 11.71
N ASP A 70 3.31 -12.62 12.15
CA ASP A 70 2.94 -12.93 13.52
C ASP A 70 2.97 -14.44 13.76
N THR A 71 3.41 -14.86 14.94
CA THR A 71 3.53 -16.28 15.28
C THR A 71 3.00 -16.57 16.69
N GLY A 72 2.62 -17.82 16.92
CA GLY A 72 2.10 -18.26 18.21
C GLY A 72 0.59 -18.10 18.36
N HIS A 73 0.14 -18.04 19.59
CA HIS A 73 -1.26 -17.90 20.00
C HIS A 73 -1.59 -16.51 20.56
N ALA A 74 -0.62 -15.60 20.59
CA ALA A 74 -0.76 -14.24 21.11
C ALA A 74 0.49 -13.42 20.78
N TYR A 75 0.40 -12.09 20.82
CA TYR A 75 1.57 -11.26 20.98
C TYR A 75 2.22 -11.46 22.36
N PRO A 76 3.54 -11.36 22.49
CA PRO A 76 4.19 -11.39 23.80
C PRO A 76 3.63 -10.32 24.74
N GLY A 77 2.98 -10.75 25.83
CA GLY A 77 2.30 -9.85 26.78
C GLY A 77 0.90 -9.39 26.37
N GLY A 78 0.40 -9.86 25.25
CA GLY A 78 -0.96 -9.61 24.79
C GLY A 78 -1.99 -10.62 25.32
N PRO A 79 -3.27 -10.46 24.95
CA PRO A 79 -4.33 -11.37 25.34
C PRO A 79 -4.13 -12.76 24.72
N ALA A 80 -4.39 -13.80 25.52
CA ALA A 80 -4.30 -15.18 25.06
C ALA A 80 -5.29 -15.45 23.92
N ASN A 81 -4.94 -16.37 23.01
CA ASN A 81 -5.77 -16.74 21.86
C ASN A 81 -6.23 -15.51 21.06
N TRP A 82 -5.31 -14.55 20.89
CA TRP A 82 -5.48 -13.26 20.19
C TRP A 82 -6.65 -12.41 20.72
N GLY A 83 -7.15 -12.69 21.93
CA GLY A 83 -8.28 -12.01 22.56
C GLY A 83 -9.66 -12.49 22.11
N THR A 84 -9.76 -13.31 21.09
CA THR A 84 -11.01 -13.74 20.44
C THR A 84 -11.35 -15.22 20.70
N GLY A 85 -10.43 -15.96 21.33
CA GLY A 85 -10.58 -17.39 21.56
C GLY A 85 -10.25 -18.26 20.34
N GLU A 86 -9.56 -17.73 19.35
CA GLU A 86 -9.02 -18.48 18.20
C GLU A 86 -8.08 -19.61 18.69
N ILE A 87 -8.07 -20.72 17.96
CA ILE A 87 -7.36 -21.92 18.44
C ILE A 87 -6.08 -22.27 17.66
N GLN A 88 -5.86 -21.69 16.48
CA GLN A 88 -4.68 -21.99 15.67
C GLN A 88 -3.40 -21.40 16.26
N ASN A 89 -2.28 -22.06 16.02
CA ASN A 89 -0.95 -21.50 16.14
C ASN A 89 -0.60 -20.81 14.81
N TYR A 90 -0.36 -19.52 14.80
CA TYR A 90 0.14 -18.82 13.62
C TYR A 90 1.62 -19.09 13.40
N THR A 91 2.00 -19.33 12.15
CA THR A 91 3.37 -19.68 11.74
C THR A 91 3.75 -19.00 10.44
N GLY A 92 5.06 -18.84 10.21
CA GLY A 92 5.62 -18.45 8.91
C GLY A 92 5.99 -19.61 7.99
N ASN A 93 5.52 -20.83 8.30
CA ASN A 93 5.84 -22.00 7.48
C ASN A 93 5.21 -21.91 6.09
N ALA A 94 5.92 -22.34 5.05
CA ALA A 94 5.43 -22.31 3.66
C ALA A 94 4.11 -23.11 3.45
N ALA A 95 3.78 -24.05 4.33
CA ALA A 95 2.49 -24.73 4.33
C ALA A 95 1.33 -23.80 4.71
N ASN A 96 1.56 -22.81 5.56
CA ASN A 96 0.56 -21.86 6.02
C ASN A 96 0.62 -20.52 5.28
N LEU A 97 1.83 -20.06 4.90
CA LEU A 97 2.08 -18.72 4.32
C LEU A 97 3.06 -18.81 3.16
N GLY A 98 2.72 -18.27 2.01
CA GLY A 98 3.64 -18.17 0.89
C GLY A 98 2.98 -17.63 -0.36
N LEU A 99 3.80 -17.19 -1.30
CA LEU A 99 3.35 -16.81 -2.64
C LEU A 99 2.98 -18.07 -3.44
N ASP A 100 1.99 -17.97 -4.30
CA ASP A 100 1.57 -19.12 -5.12
C ASP A 100 2.32 -19.25 -6.46
N GLY A 101 3.10 -18.21 -6.83
CA GLY A 101 3.82 -18.12 -8.10
C GLY A 101 2.97 -17.59 -9.25
N SER A 102 1.73 -17.22 -8.97
CA SER A 102 0.77 -16.65 -9.94
C SER A 102 0.32 -15.24 -9.55
N GLY A 103 1.08 -14.56 -8.66
CA GLY A 103 0.78 -13.22 -8.19
C GLY A 103 -0.19 -13.18 -7.02
N ASN A 104 -0.29 -14.25 -6.22
CA ASN A 104 -1.13 -14.21 -5.02
C ASN A 104 -0.34 -14.59 -3.76
N LEU A 105 -0.65 -13.91 -2.66
CA LEU A 105 -0.35 -14.40 -1.33
C LEU A 105 -1.37 -15.48 -0.96
N ARG A 106 -0.89 -16.58 -0.40
CA ARG A 106 -1.70 -17.70 0.05
C ARG A 106 -1.58 -17.85 1.56
N ILE A 107 -2.71 -17.81 2.28
CA ILE A 107 -2.82 -18.14 3.70
C ILE A 107 -3.67 -19.39 3.86
N THR A 108 -3.10 -20.44 4.45
CA THR A 108 -3.72 -21.77 4.45
C THR A 108 -3.76 -22.36 5.86
N PRO A 109 -4.93 -22.51 6.48
CA PRO A 109 -5.07 -23.29 7.70
C PRO A 109 -4.78 -24.77 7.44
N GLN A 110 -3.96 -25.35 8.30
CA GLN A 110 -3.61 -26.77 8.29
C GLN A 110 -3.99 -27.42 9.62
N ARG A 111 -4.27 -28.72 9.59
CA ARG A 111 -4.55 -29.50 10.79
C ARG A 111 -3.60 -30.69 10.85
N SER A 112 -2.89 -30.84 11.97
CA SER A 112 -2.00 -31.98 12.19
C SER A 112 -2.78 -33.27 12.43
N SER A 113 -2.05 -34.38 12.41
CA SER A 113 -2.63 -35.72 12.78
C SER A 113 -3.07 -35.79 14.25
N SER A 114 -2.50 -34.93 15.13
CA SER A 114 -2.94 -34.74 16.52
C SER A 114 -4.18 -33.88 16.68
N GLY A 115 -4.65 -33.24 15.59
CA GLY A 115 -5.81 -32.33 15.61
C GLY A 115 -5.52 -30.85 15.82
N GLU A 116 -4.24 -30.48 16.00
CA GLU A 116 -3.83 -29.09 16.20
C GLU A 116 -3.91 -28.28 14.91
N TRP A 117 -4.42 -27.07 14.98
CA TRP A 117 -4.52 -26.16 13.86
C TRP A 117 -3.32 -25.20 13.82
N THR A 118 -2.81 -24.99 12.61
CA THR A 118 -1.86 -23.93 12.29
C THR A 118 -2.40 -23.06 11.16
N SER A 119 -2.03 -21.80 11.12
CA SER A 119 -2.40 -20.88 10.04
C SER A 119 -1.36 -19.77 9.92
N ALA A 120 -1.68 -18.66 9.24
CA ALA A 120 -0.81 -17.52 9.20
C ALA A 120 -1.56 -16.21 9.41
N ARG A 121 -0.83 -15.24 9.97
CA ARG A 121 -1.21 -13.85 10.15
C ARG A 121 -0.02 -12.98 9.77
N VAL A 122 -0.27 -11.98 8.95
CA VAL A 122 0.73 -11.00 8.55
C VAL A 122 0.19 -9.59 8.76
N GLU A 123 1.07 -8.67 9.12
CA GLU A 123 0.73 -7.26 9.28
C GLU A 123 1.71 -6.38 8.51
N THR A 124 1.27 -5.26 7.95
CA THR A 124 2.18 -4.33 7.27
C THR A 124 3.17 -3.75 8.25
N ARG A 125 4.45 -3.64 7.86
CA ARG A 125 5.46 -2.93 8.67
C ARG A 125 5.09 -1.48 8.85
N ARG A 126 4.57 -0.86 7.81
CA ARG A 126 4.01 0.49 7.83
C ARG A 126 2.75 0.55 8.70
N ALA A 127 2.62 1.59 9.55
CA ALA A 127 1.54 1.75 10.53
C ALA A 127 0.96 3.17 10.54
N ASP A 128 1.14 3.92 9.46
CA ASP A 128 0.75 5.32 9.33
C ASP A 128 -0.34 5.54 8.26
N PHE A 129 -1.12 4.49 7.95
CA PHE A 129 -2.24 4.64 7.03
C PHE A 129 -3.35 5.48 7.67
N LYS A 130 -3.37 6.76 7.29
CA LYS A 130 -4.33 7.77 7.75
C LYS A 130 -4.49 8.82 6.67
N PRO A 131 -5.72 9.29 6.37
CA PRO A 131 -5.90 10.37 5.41
C PRO A 131 -5.38 11.68 5.99
N ALA A 132 -4.69 12.46 5.17
CA ALA A 132 -4.42 13.85 5.50
C ALA A 132 -5.73 14.65 5.61
N ASP A 133 -5.69 15.83 6.24
CA ASP A 133 -6.86 16.70 6.37
C ASP A 133 -7.41 17.09 5.00
N GLY A 134 -8.73 17.02 4.85
CA GLY A 134 -9.42 17.30 3.60
C GLY A 134 -9.25 16.23 2.52
N ARG A 135 -8.74 15.03 2.85
CA ARG A 135 -8.47 13.94 1.91
C ARG A 135 -9.30 12.69 2.24
N VAL A 136 -9.31 11.77 1.29
CA VAL A 136 -9.88 10.43 1.46
C VAL A 136 -8.76 9.42 1.39
N LEU A 137 -8.63 8.53 2.38
CA LEU A 137 -7.82 7.33 2.29
C LEU A 137 -8.70 6.20 1.77
N ARG A 138 -8.20 5.46 0.79
CA ARG A 138 -8.81 4.22 0.29
C ARG A 138 -7.84 3.07 0.52
N ILE A 139 -8.32 2.04 1.19
CA ILE A 139 -7.63 0.76 1.36
C ILE A 139 -8.44 -0.29 0.61
N GLU A 140 -7.81 -1.08 -0.24
CA GLU A 140 -8.49 -2.11 -1.03
C GLU A 140 -7.62 -3.36 -1.12
N GLY A 141 -8.26 -4.52 -0.98
CA GLY A 141 -7.69 -5.83 -1.26
C GLY A 141 -8.55 -6.58 -2.28
N ARG A 142 -7.91 -7.26 -3.23
CA ARG A 142 -8.60 -8.22 -4.11
C ARG A 142 -8.33 -9.62 -3.59
N ILE A 143 -9.37 -10.24 -3.03
CA ILE A 143 -9.24 -11.45 -2.22
C ILE A 143 -10.29 -12.47 -2.65
N GLN A 144 -9.86 -13.74 -2.74
CA GLN A 144 -10.74 -14.89 -2.75
C GLN A 144 -10.69 -15.55 -1.37
N MET A 145 -11.82 -15.59 -0.68
CA MET A 145 -11.94 -16.27 0.61
C MET A 145 -11.68 -17.78 0.45
N PRO A 146 -11.36 -18.52 1.53
CA PRO A 146 -11.19 -19.97 1.46
C PRO A 146 -12.37 -20.64 0.74
N ASN A 147 -12.09 -21.34 -0.35
CA ASN A 147 -13.15 -21.99 -1.14
C ASN A 147 -13.60 -23.28 -0.46
N VAL A 148 -14.39 -23.11 0.58
CA VAL A 148 -14.99 -24.17 1.40
C VAL A 148 -16.30 -23.66 1.99
N THR A 149 -17.31 -24.54 2.09
CA THR A 149 -18.66 -24.20 2.58
C THR A 149 -19.25 -25.35 3.40
N GLY A 150 -20.37 -25.10 4.09
CA GLY A 150 -21.05 -26.10 4.91
C GLY A 150 -20.21 -26.58 6.08
N ASP A 151 -20.43 -27.83 6.51
CA ASP A 151 -19.75 -28.43 7.68
C ASP A 151 -18.22 -28.43 7.55
N ALA A 152 -17.71 -28.52 6.32
CA ALA A 152 -16.28 -28.50 6.04
C ALA A 152 -15.65 -27.10 6.28
N ALA A 153 -16.46 -26.04 6.36
CA ALA A 153 -16.00 -24.68 6.57
C ALA A 153 -16.15 -24.19 8.02
N LEU A 154 -16.77 -24.97 8.89
CA LEU A 154 -17.02 -24.55 10.27
C LEU A 154 -15.71 -24.19 10.99
N GLY A 155 -15.66 -22.99 11.53
CA GLY A 155 -14.50 -22.46 12.23
C GLY A 155 -13.52 -21.66 11.35
N TYR A 156 -13.61 -21.64 10.02
CA TYR A 156 -12.84 -20.74 9.18
C TYR A 156 -13.24 -19.30 9.46
N TRP A 157 -12.24 -18.44 9.65
CA TRP A 157 -12.42 -17.00 9.89
C TRP A 157 -11.32 -16.20 9.16
N PRO A 158 -11.44 -16.01 7.84
CA PRO A 158 -10.58 -15.13 7.09
C PRO A 158 -10.89 -13.66 7.38
N ALA A 159 -9.85 -12.83 7.48
CA ALA A 159 -9.97 -11.40 7.69
C ALA A 159 -8.93 -10.59 6.91
N PHE A 160 -9.37 -9.42 6.44
CA PHE A 160 -8.57 -8.31 5.97
C PHE A 160 -9.04 -7.06 6.71
N TRP A 161 -8.17 -6.48 7.52
CA TRP A 161 -8.54 -5.49 8.51
C TRP A 161 -7.39 -4.51 8.81
N ALA A 162 -7.68 -3.46 9.57
CA ALA A 162 -6.73 -2.44 9.95
C ALA A 162 -6.84 -2.13 11.44
N LEU A 163 -5.73 -2.07 12.15
CA LEU A 163 -5.67 -1.85 13.59
C LEU A 163 -4.84 -0.60 13.90
N GLY A 164 -5.30 0.20 14.86
CA GLY A 164 -4.64 1.45 15.25
C GLY A 164 -3.19 1.22 15.68
N ALA A 165 -2.27 2.03 15.16
CA ALA A 165 -0.83 1.93 15.41
C ALA A 165 -0.43 1.83 16.89
N PRO A 166 -1.13 2.48 17.86
CA PRO A 166 -0.80 2.36 19.28
C PRO A 166 -1.03 0.96 19.88
N TYR A 167 -1.66 0.03 19.14
CA TYR A 167 -1.75 -1.36 19.58
C TYR A 167 -0.37 -2.02 19.69
N ARG A 168 0.57 -1.64 18.83
CA ARG A 168 1.96 -2.12 18.88
C ARG A 168 2.64 -1.63 20.16
N GLY A 169 3.05 -2.58 20.99
CA GLY A 169 3.67 -2.31 22.30
C GLY A 169 2.70 -2.09 23.46
N ASN A 170 1.39 -2.00 23.19
CA ASN A 170 0.34 -2.01 24.22
C ASN A 170 -0.88 -2.78 23.72
N TYR A 171 -0.91 -4.08 23.88
CA TYR A 171 -1.93 -4.99 23.36
C TYR A 171 -3.23 -5.01 24.20
N TRP A 172 -3.41 -4.05 25.11
CA TRP A 172 -4.57 -3.95 26.01
C TRP A 172 -5.37 -2.66 25.82
N ASN A 173 -5.03 -1.85 24.82
CA ASN A 173 -5.71 -0.58 24.53
C ASN A 173 -6.85 -0.70 23.50
N TRP A 174 -7.12 -1.92 23.02
CA TRP A 174 -8.29 -2.22 22.20
C TRP A 174 -9.58 -2.10 23.06
N PRO A 175 -10.70 -1.60 22.52
CA PRO A 175 -10.92 -1.11 21.15
C PRO A 175 -10.70 0.41 20.99
N GLY A 176 -10.23 1.10 22.04
CA GLY A 176 -10.15 2.57 22.08
C GLY A 176 -9.28 3.20 20.98
N ILE A 177 -8.30 2.44 20.46
CA ILE A 177 -7.39 2.88 19.37
C ILE A 177 -8.00 2.67 17.99
N GLY A 178 -9.18 2.07 17.89
CA GLY A 178 -9.90 1.80 16.64
C GLY A 178 -9.39 0.58 15.87
N GLU A 179 -10.36 -0.11 15.28
CA GLU A 179 -10.15 -1.23 14.34
C GLU A 179 -11.16 -1.10 13.22
N PHE A 180 -10.73 -1.33 11.99
CA PHE A 180 -11.58 -1.37 10.80
C PHE A 180 -11.48 -2.73 10.15
N ASP A 181 -12.55 -3.52 10.17
CA ASP A 181 -12.62 -4.80 9.47
C ASP A 181 -13.17 -4.55 8.07
N LEU A 182 -12.26 -4.57 7.09
CA LEU A 182 -12.62 -4.32 5.69
C LEU A 182 -13.38 -5.52 5.11
N MET A 183 -12.97 -6.71 5.54
CA MET A 183 -13.53 -7.98 5.11
C MET A 183 -13.35 -9.03 6.19
N GLU A 184 -14.43 -9.52 6.73
CA GLU A 184 -14.48 -10.74 7.52
C GLU A 184 -15.47 -11.72 6.92
N ASN A 185 -15.21 -13.00 7.15
CA ASN A 185 -16.15 -14.07 6.88
C ASN A 185 -16.00 -15.17 7.94
N VAL A 186 -17.08 -15.86 8.24
CA VAL A 186 -17.04 -17.02 9.12
C VAL A 186 -17.78 -18.20 8.51
N ASN A 187 -17.27 -19.42 8.78
CA ASN A 187 -17.93 -20.68 8.45
C ASN A 187 -18.26 -20.86 6.96
N GLY A 188 -17.54 -20.17 6.05
CA GLY A 188 -17.73 -20.28 4.61
C GLY A 188 -19.13 -19.85 4.11
N ILE A 189 -19.80 -18.98 4.83
CA ILE A 189 -21.08 -18.39 4.44
C ILE A 189 -20.84 -17.40 3.28
N ASN A 190 -21.71 -17.37 2.28
CA ASN A 190 -21.61 -16.34 1.22
C ASN A 190 -22.02 -14.96 1.78
N SER A 191 -21.15 -14.37 2.58
CA SER A 191 -21.31 -13.06 3.17
C SER A 191 -19.96 -12.41 3.43
N VAL A 192 -19.89 -11.08 3.36
CA VAL A 192 -18.80 -10.26 3.87
C VAL A 192 -19.35 -9.40 5.01
N TRP A 193 -18.64 -9.32 6.11
CA TRP A 193 -18.86 -8.37 7.20
C TRP A 193 -17.84 -7.24 7.08
N GLY A 194 -18.31 -6.00 7.30
CA GLY A 194 -17.49 -4.82 7.48
C GLY A 194 -17.87 -4.19 8.82
N VAL A 195 -16.87 -3.93 9.69
CA VAL A 195 -17.12 -3.54 11.08
C VAL A 195 -16.19 -2.39 11.48
N LEU A 196 -16.68 -1.53 12.37
CA LEU A 196 -15.89 -0.59 13.16
C LEU A 196 -15.90 -1.03 14.62
N HIS A 197 -14.73 -1.27 15.21
CA HIS A 197 -14.54 -1.40 16.64
C HIS A 197 -13.92 -0.14 17.25
N CYS A 198 -14.51 0.38 18.34
CA CYS A 198 -14.04 1.60 18.98
C CYS A 198 -14.55 1.78 20.41
N GLY A 199 -13.99 2.73 21.13
CA GLY A 199 -14.44 3.14 22.45
C GLY A 199 -14.01 2.19 23.56
N VAL A 200 -14.95 1.53 24.22
CA VAL A 200 -14.69 0.67 25.39
C VAL A 200 -15.39 -0.68 25.27
N ASN A 201 -14.74 -1.72 25.80
CA ASN A 201 -15.29 -3.07 25.90
C ASN A 201 -15.50 -3.43 27.40
N PRO A 202 -16.67 -3.98 27.80
CA PRO A 202 -17.82 -4.32 26.95
C PRO A 202 -18.75 -3.12 26.67
N GLY A 203 -19.47 -3.20 25.55
CA GLY A 203 -20.49 -2.21 25.18
C GLY A 203 -19.91 -0.96 24.56
N GLY A 204 -20.01 0.18 25.20
CA GLY A 204 -19.53 1.47 24.69
C GLY A 204 -20.27 1.96 23.44
N PRO A 205 -19.78 3.07 22.83
CA PRO A 205 -20.44 3.67 21.66
C PRO A 205 -20.46 2.76 20.43
N CYS A 206 -19.49 1.85 20.33
CA CYS A 206 -19.41 0.90 19.23
C CYS A 206 -20.00 -0.48 19.54
N GLN A 207 -20.71 -0.65 20.66
CA GLN A 207 -21.43 -1.88 21.02
C GLN A 207 -20.52 -3.13 21.12
N GLU A 208 -19.35 -2.93 21.75
CA GLU A 208 -18.34 -3.98 21.84
C GLU A 208 -18.82 -5.20 22.67
N THR A 209 -18.49 -6.38 22.23
CA THR A 209 -17.53 -6.88 21.22
C THR A 209 -18.09 -7.04 19.80
N ASN A 210 -19.31 -6.59 19.49
CA ASN A 210 -19.90 -6.74 18.15
C ASN A 210 -19.44 -5.69 17.16
N GLY A 211 -19.07 -4.50 17.62
CA GLY A 211 -18.74 -3.37 16.76
C GLY A 211 -19.98 -2.75 16.08
N LEU A 212 -19.76 -1.67 15.34
CA LEU A 212 -20.74 -1.10 14.42
C LEU A 212 -20.52 -1.71 13.03
N GLY A 213 -21.29 -2.74 12.69
CA GLY A 213 -21.08 -3.52 11.49
C GLY A 213 -22.31 -3.68 10.61
N ALA A 214 -22.05 -4.08 9.38
CA ALA A 214 -23.05 -4.57 8.44
C ALA A 214 -22.48 -5.74 7.63
N SER A 215 -23.38 -6.53 7.03
CA SER A 215 -22.97 -7.64 6.18
C SER A 215 -23.82 -7.71 4.91
N ARG A 216 -23.26 -8.35 3.88
CA ARG A 216 -23.96 -8.66 2.63
C ARG A 216 -23.34 -9.85 1.91
N ALA A 217 -24.09 -10.46 1.02
CA ALA A 217 -23.53 -11.43 0.08
C ALA A 217 -22.63 -10.75 -0.95
N CYS A 218 -21.59 -11.44 -1.41
CA CYS A 218 -20.78 -10.96 -2.52
C CYS A 218 -21.63 -10.88 -3.81
N PRO A 219 -21.43 -9.84 -4.64
CA PRO A 219 -22.17 -9.68 -5.91
C PRO A 219 -21.75 -10.73 -6.95
N GLY A 220 -22.70 -11.24 -7.70
CA GLY A 220 -22.42 -12.19 -8.78
C GLY A 220 -22.05 -13.59 -8.27
N SER A 221 -20.75 -13.88 -8.13
CA SER A 221 -20.26 -15.14 -7.57
C SER A 221 -20.23 -15.12 -6.04
N THR A 222 -20.10 -16.29 -5.41
CA THR A 222 -19.94 -16.34 -3.95
C THR A 222 -18.54 -15.84 -3.53
N CYS A 223 -18.43 -15.28 -2.33
CA CYS A 223 -17.17 -14.79 -1.77
C CYS A 223 -16.06 -15.84 -1.76
N GLN A 224 -16.42 -17.16 -1.72
CA GLN A 224 -15.52 -18.28 -1.72
C GLN A 224 -15.08 -18.72 -3.13
N SER A 225 -15.95 -18.55 -4.13
CA SER A 225 -15.75 -19.14 -5.46
C SER A 225 -14.99 -18.25 -6.45
N ALA A 226 -14.81 -16.96 -6.13
CA ALA A 226 -14.12 -16.00 -6.99
C ALA A 226 -13.40 -14.92 -6.18
N PHE A 227 -12.52 -14.19 -6.83
CA PHE A 227 -11.94 -12.97 -6.29
C PHE A 227 -12.97 -11.84 -6.30
N HIS A 228 -13.03 -11.10 -5.20
CA HIS A 228 -13.80 -9.88 -5.03
C HIS A 228 -12.89 -8.76 -4.54
N THR A 229 -13.27 -7.51 -4.77
CA THR A 229 -12.56 -6.35 -4.20
C THR A 229 -13.26 -5.91 -2.93
N TYR A 230 -12.52 -5.85 -1.84
CA TYR A 230 -12.98 -5.37 -0.55
C TYR A 230 -12.30 -4.04 -0.28
N ARG A 231 -13.09 -2.98 -0.08
CA ARG A 231 -12.58 -1.61 0.03
C ARG A 231 -13.14 -0.92 1.27
N PHE A 232 -12.27 -0.16 1.89
CA PHE A 232 -12.61 0.80 2.94
C PHE A 232 -12.19 2.20 2.51
N GLU A 233 -13.00 3.21 2.83
CA GLU A 233 -12.67 4.61 2.65
C GLU A 233 -12.88 5.38 3.94
N TRP A 234 -11.84 6.11 4.36
CA TRP A 234 -11.91 7.11 5.42
C TRP A 234 -11.87 8.49 4.77
N ASP A 235 -13.02 9.17 4.78
CA ASP A 235 -13.23 10.44 4.12
C ASP A 235 -13.18 11.60 5.12
N ARG A 236 -12.08 12.34 5.08
CA ARG A 236 -11.87 13.58 5.83
C ARG A 236 -12.08 14.83 4.96
N SER A 237 -12.53 14.68 3.72
CA SER A 237 -12.85 15.80 2.81
C SER A 237 -14.24 16.40 3.07
N VAL A 238 -15.03 15.73 3.89
CA VAL A 238 -16.39 16.15 4.29
C VAL A 238 -16.50 16.29 5.80
N SER A 239 -17.43 17.12 6.26
CA SER A 239 -17.77 17.27 7.68
C SER A 239 -19.26 17.02 7.88
N PRO A 240 -19.65 16.07 8.76
CA PRO A 240 -18.82 15.15 9.54
C PRO A 240 -18.07 14.14 8.67
N ASN A 241 -16.88 13.69 9.13
CA ASN A 241 -16.10 12.67 8.44
C ASN A 241 -16.90 11.38 8.27
N GLN A 242 -16.55 10.59 7.24
CA GLN A 242 -17.26 9.35 6.90
C GLN A 242 -16.29 8.17 6.80
N LEU A 243 -16.72 7.03 7.32
CA LEU A 243 -16.11 5.72 7.10
C LEU A 243 -17.06 4.91 6.23
N ARG A 244 -16.56 4.27 5.17
CA ARG A 244 -17.39 3.55 4.21
C ARG A 244 -16.76 2.23 3.78
N TRP A 245 -17.57 1.18 3.70
CA TRP A 245 -17.17 -0.17 3.28
C TRP A 245 -17.84 -0.57 1.98
N TYR A 246 -17.09 -1.25 1.11
CA TYR A 246 -17.56 -1.64 -0.21
C TYR A 246 -17.12 -3.06 -0.54
N VAL A 247 -17.93 -3.79 -1.30
CA VAL A 247 -17.55 -5.00 -2.01
C VAL A 247 -17.85 -4.81 -3.49
N ASP A 248 -16.87 -5.08 -4.38
CA ASP A 248 -16.95 -4.86 -5.83
C ASP A 248 -17.51 -3.48 -6.21
N GLY A 249 -17.00 -2.45 -5.53
CA GLY A 249 -17.41 -1.06 -5.73
C GLY A 249 -18.79 -0.69 -5.20
N GLN A 250 -19.56 -1.62 -4.64
CA GLN A 250 -20.87 -1.37 -4.06
C GLN A 250 -20.76 -1.12 -2.57
N GLN A 251 -21.09 0.09 -2.11
CA GLN A 251 -21.14 0.41 -0.70
C GLN A 251 -22.19 -0.42 0.03
N PHE A 252 -21.84 -1.00 1.17
CA PHE A 252 -22.78 -1.77 1.98
C PHE A 252 -22.84 -1.33 3.45
N HIS A 253 -21.84 -0.58 3.92
CA HIS A 253 -21.81 -0.06 5.29
C HIS A 253 -21.21 1.34 5.30
N SER A 254 -21.60 2.14 6.31
CA SER A 254 -20.98 3.42 6.61
C SER A 254 -21.21 3.83 8.05
N VAL A 255 -20.21 4.50 8.63
CA VAL A 255 -20.29 5.16 9.94
C VAL A 255 -19.87 6.61 9.78
N SER A 256 -20.72 7.53 10.26
CA SER A 256 -20.41 8.95 10.30
C SER A 256 -19.79 9.33 11.63
N GLN A 257 -18.85 10.26 11.63
CA GLN A 257 -18.32 10.88 12.84
C GLN A 257 -19.42 11.38 13.79
N ALA A 258 -20.54 11.86 13.23
CA ALA A 258 -21.67 12.36 14.04
C ALA A 258 -22.40 11.28 14.83
N GLN A 259 -22.14 9.99 14.58
CA GLN A 259 -22.72 8.86 15.32
C GLN A 259 -21.97 8.56 16.62
N LEU A 260 -20.77 9.13 16.78
CA LEU A 260 -19.86 8.87 17.89
C LEU A 260 -19.61 10.15 18.68
N ASP A 261 -19.38 10.04 19.97
CA ASP A 261 -18.91 11.18 20.77
C ASP A 261 -17.47 11.56 20.41
N ALA A 262 -17.09 12.81 20.69
CA ALA A 262 -15.78 13.35 20.31
C ALA A 262 -14.61 12.60 20.97
N GLY A 263 -14.78 12.08 22.19
CA GLY A 263 -13.74 11.31 22.87
C GLY A 263 -13.44 10.00 22.18
N THR A 264 -14.47 9.23 21.83
CA THR A 264 -14.36 7.98 21.07
C THR A 264 -13.77 8.23 19.69
N TRP A 265 -14.29 9.22 18.94
CA TRP A 265 -13.76 9.54 17.61
C TRP A 265 -12.29 9.94 17.68
N ASN A 266 -11.91 10.80 18.61
CA ASN A 266 -10.52 11.25 18.76
C ASN A 266 -9.59 10.12 19.22
N GLY A 267 -10.07 9.21 20.07
CA GLY A 267 -9.30 8.03 20.50
C GLY A 267 -8.83 7.19 19.31
N MET A 268 -9.75 6.90 18.40
CA MET A 268 -9.45 6.08 17.22
C MET A 268 -8.79 6.86 16.07
N THR A 269 -8.89 8.19 16.03
CA THR A 269 -8.37 8.97 14.89
C THR A 269 -7.21 9.90 15.24
N GLY A 270 -6.93 10.12 16.53
CA GLY A 270 -5.92 11.08 17.01
C GLY A 270 -4.46 10.61 16.92
N HIS A 271 -4.22 9.31 16.67
CA HIS A 271 -2.89 8.73 16.58
C HIS A 271 -2.30 8.75 15.15
N ALA A 272 -1.09 8.20 14.98
CA ALA A 272 -0.31 8.26 13.75
C ALA A 272 -1.00 7.60 12.54
N GLY A 273 -1.85 6.60 12.74
CA GLY A 273 -2.54 5.87 11.67
C GLY A 273 -2.74 4.41 12.02
N TYR A 274 -2.90 3.60 11.01
CA TYR A 274 -3.26 2.18 11.10
C TYR A 274 -2.24 1.33 10.37
N PHE A 275 -2.09 0.06 10.79
CA PHE A 275 -1.45 -0.99 10.01
C PHE A 275 -2.49 -1.98 9.51
N LEU A 276 -2.20 -2.66 8.40
CA LEU A 276 -3.12 -3.60 7.75
C LEU A 276 -2.74 -5.02 8.13
N LEU A 277 -3.76 -5.88 8.25
CA LEU A 277 -3.58 -7.28 8.61
C LEU A 277 -4.33 -8.18 7.64
N LEU A 278 -3.75 -9.37 7.42
CA LEU A 278 -4.35 -10.48 6.68
C LEU A 278 -4.15 -11.76 7.49
N ASN A 279 -5.21 -12.49 7.75
CA ASN A 279 -5.13 -13.79 8.42
C ASN A 279 -6.29 -14.72 8.05
N VAL A 280 -6.12 -15.99 8.37
CA VAL A 280 -7.24 -16.92 8.48
C VAL A 280 -7.16 -17.53 9.86
N ALA A 281 -8.05 -17.11 10.75
CA ALA A 281 -8.20 -17.70 12.08
C ALA A 281 -9.03 -19.00 12.00
N MET A 282 -8.95 -19.82 13.04
CA MET A 282 -9.73 -21.04 13.20
C MET A 282 -10.44 -21.04 14.56
N GLY A 283 -11.77 -21.23 14.54
CA GLY A 283 -12.58 -21.14 15.77
C GLY A 283 -12.64 -19.71 16.34
N GLY A 284 -12.98 -19.62 17.61
CA GLY A 284 -13.11 -18.35 18.29
C GLY A 284 -14.57 -17.88 18.42
N ALA A 285 -14.74 -16.70 19.04
CA ALA A 285 -16.07 -16.21 19.43
C ALA A 285 -17.01 -16.01 18.25
N PHE A 286 -16.53 -15.42 17.15
CA PHE A 286 -17.38 -15.07 16.02
C PHE A 286 -17.86 -16.33 15.23
N PRO A 287 -16.99 -17.25 14.75
CA PRO A 287 -17.47 -18.46 14.11
C PRO A 287 -18.37 -19.32 15.02
N ASN A 288 -18.04 -19.42 16.33
CA ASN A 288 -18.85 -20.16 17.30
C ASN A 288 -20.23 -19.53 17.51
N GLY A 289 -20.29 -18.20 17.58
CA GLY A 289 -21.54 -17.46 17.73
C GLY A 289 -22.48 -17.67 16.54
N VAL A 290 -21.94 -17.60 15.31
CA VAL A 290 -22.72 -17.80 14.09
C VAL A 290 -23.15 -19.26 13.91
N ALA A 291 -22.29 -20.23 14.28
CA ALA A 291 -22.62 -21.65 14.22
C ALA A 291 -23.58 -22.09 15.34
N GLY A 292 -23.69 -21.32 16.43
CA GLY A 292 -24.41 -21.73 17.64
C GLY A 292 -23.77 -22.91 18.39
N SER A 293 -22.50 -23.23 18.08
CA SER A 293 -21.75 -24.33 18.69
C SER A 293 -20.25 -24.12 18.53
N GLY A 294 -19.45 -24.88 19.29
CA GLY A 294 -17.99 -24.82 19.18
C GLY A 294 -17.48 -25.27 17.82
N THR A 295 -16.59 -24.48 17.24
CA THR A 295 -15.92 -24.73 15.95
C THR A 295 -14.40 -24.55 16.09
N PRO A 296 -13.57 -25.16 15.20
CA PRO A 296 -13.90 -26.11 14.14
C PRO A 296 -14.37 -27.47 14.68
N THR A 297 -15.00 -28.26 13.82
CA THR A 297 -15.48 -29.61 14.14
C THR A 297 -14.58 -30.68 13.52
N ALA A 298 -14.91 -31.93 13.76
CA ALA A 298 -14.22 -33.05 13.09
C ALA A 298 -14.41 -33.02 11.56
N ALA A 299 -15.54 -32.49 11.08
CA ALA A 299 -15.86 -32.36 9.66
C ALA A 299 -15.13 -31.19 8.98
N THR A 300 -14.57 -30.25 9.74
CA THR A 300 -13.85 -29.11 9.17
C THR A 300 -12.64 -29.57 8.36
N ALA A 301 -12.61 -29.19 7.07
CA ALA A 301 -11.56 -29.58 6.14
C ALA A 301 -10.35 -28.63 6.25
N PRO A 302 -9.13 -29.12 6.51
CA PRO A 302 -7.92 -28.29 6.42
C PRO A 302 -7.52 -28.01 4.98
N GLY A 303 -6.55 -27.10 4.79
CA GLY A 303 -5.88 -26.88 3.50
C GLY A 303 -6.66 -26.02 2.51
N ARG A 304 -7.68 -25.27 2.96
CA ARG A 304 -8.41 -24.32 2.11
C ARG A 304 -7.85 -22.93 2.29
N SER A 305 -7.25 -22.41 1.22
CA SER A 305 -6.49 -21.15 1.27
C SER A 305 -7.38 -19.94 1.01
N MET A 306 -7.12 -18.85 1.73
CA MET A 306 -7.40 -17.51 1.27
C MET A 306 -6.31 -17.10 0.27
N LEU A 307 -6.71 -16.53 -0.86
CA LEU A 307 -5.80 -16.00 -1.87
C LEU A 307 -5.96 -14.49 -1.92
N VAL A 308 -4.86 -13.77 -1.86
CA VAL A 308 -4.82 -12.30 -1.96
C VAL A 308 -4.01 -11.92 -3.18
N ASP A 309 -4.66 -11.30 -4.16
CA ASP A 309 -4.08 -10.90 -5.44
C ASP A 309 -3.29 -9.59 -5.29
N TYR A 310 -3.88 -8.61 -4.63
CA TYR A 310 -3.17 -7.39 -4.21
C TYR A 310 -3.80 -6.80 -2.95
N VAL A 311 -2.99 -5.99 -2.27
CA VAL A 311 -3.44 -4.98 -1.32
C VAL A 311 -2.87 -3.63 -1.76
N ALA A 312 -3.70 -2.59 -1.79
CA ALA A 312 -3.25 -1.27 -2.20
C ALA A 312 -3.95 -0.16 -1.40
N VAL A 313 -3.22 0.92 -1.19
CA VAL A 313 -3.68 2.09 -0.45
C VAL A 313 -3.48 3.32 -1.30
N TRP A 314 -4.56 4.08 -1.52
CA TRP A 314 -4.54 5.35 -2.24
C TRP A 314 -5.02 6.49 -1.34
N GLN A 315 -4.60 7.69 -1.67
CA GLN A 315 -5.13 8.92 -1.08
C GLN A 315 -5.65 9.84 -2.18
N SER A 316 -6.82 10.47 -1.97
CA SER A 316 -7.39 11.44 -2.89
C SER A 316 -6.62 12.76 -2.88
N GLY A 317 -6.69 13.47 -4.00
CA GLY A 317 -5.96 14.73 -4.23
C GLY A 317 -4.55 14.53 -4.79
N PRO A 318 -3.77 15.58 -5.00
CA PRO A 318 -2.36 15.44 -5.33
C PRO A 318 -1.71 14.67 -4.18
N GLY A 319 -1.31 13.44 -4.47
CA GLY A 319 -0.64 12.58 -3.51
C GLY A 319 0.77 13.07 -3.25
N PRO A 320 1.49 12.38 -2.34
CA PRO A 320 2.92 12.50 -2.38
C PRO A 320 3.34 12.21 -3.82
N THR A 321 4.05 13.14 -4.42
CA THR A 321 4.70 12.90 -5.71
C THR A 321 5.41 11.56 -5.59
N PRO A 322 5.23 10.60 -6.53
CA PRO A 322 5.94 9.34 -6.45
C PRO A 322 7.40 9.68 -6.20
N THR A 323 7.98 9.12 -5.15
CA THR A 323 9.42 9.27 -4.89
C THR A 323 10.10 8.91 -6.20
N PRO A 324 10.76 9.84 -6.89
CA PRO A 324 11.40 9.51 -8.16
C PRO A 324 12.34 8.34 -7.89
N THR A 325 12.13 7.24 -8.57
CA THR A 325 13.13 6.17 -8.62
C THR A 325 14.37 6.81 -9.19
N VAL A 326 15.42 6.94 -8.38
CA VAL A 326 16.71 7.43 -8.87
C VAL A 326 17.09 6.51 -10.02
N PRO A 327 17.26 7.02 -11.26
CA PRO A 327 17.66 6.19 -12.36
C PRO A 327 18.93 5.41 -11.98
N PRO A 328 19.20 4.22 -12.51
CA PRO A 328 20.44 3.49 -12.24
C PRO A 328 21.71 4.31 -12.47
N GLY A 329 21.64 5.40 -13.27
CA GLY A 329 22.69 6.39 -13.51
C GLY A 329 22.75 7.56 -12.53
N GLY A 330 21.77 7.68 -11.59
CA GLY A 330 21.62 8.88 -10.74
C GLY A 330 20.89 10.04 -11.44
N VAL A 331 20.64 11.13 -10.70
CA VAL A 331 20.07 12.37 -11.24
C VAL A 331 21.22 13.31 -11.59
N ASP A 332 21.31 13.73 -12.86
CA ASP A 332 22.33 14.72 -13.26
C ASP A 332 22.11 16.04 -12.50
N ALA A 333 23.10 16.47 -11.74
CA ALA A 333 23.08 17.71 -10.98
C ALA A 333 22.83 18.94 -11.84
N ARG A 334 23.20 18.89 -13.13
CA ARG A 334 23.02 19.99 -14.09
C ARG A 334 21.65 20.01 -14.75
N SER A 335 20.86 18.95 -14.58
CA SER A 335 19.46 18.95 -14.97
C SER A 335 18.61 19.78 -14.00
N THR A 336 17.40 20.10 -14.40
CA THR A 336 16.41 20.68 -13.48
C THR A 336 15.90 19.58 -12.54
N ILE A 337 16.15 19.70 -11.25
CA ILE A 337 15.68 18.81 -10.21
C ILE A 337 14.45 19.45 -9.57
N GLN A 338 13.28 18.84 -9.73
CA GLN A 338 12.05 19.35 -9.12
C GLN A 338 12.11 19.18 -7.60
N ALA A 339 11.70 20.21 -6.85
CA ALA A 339 11.80 20.21 -5.40
C ALA A 339 10.88 19.14 -4.76
N GLU A 340 9.71 18.90 -5.37
CA GLU A 340 8.79 17.83 -4.97
C GLU A 340 9.30 16.43 -5.30
N GLY A 341 10.41 16.32 -6.06
CA GLY A 341 11.10 15.07 -6.39
C GLY A 341 12.01 14.52 -5.28
N TYR A 342 11.87 14.95 -4.05
CA TYR A 342 12.65 14.49 -2.91
C TYR A 342 12.39 12.99 -2.59
N GLN A 343 13.40 12.28 -2.05
CA GLN A 343 13.28 10.92 -1.57
C GLN A 343 12.88 10.85 -0.08
N ALA A 344 13.14 11.92 0.69
CA ALA A 344 12.65 12.08 2.05
C ALA A 344 12.55 13.57 2.42
N GLN A 345 11.72 13.87 3.41
CA GLN A 345 11.54 15.25 3.90
C GLN A 345 11.12 15.27 5.37
N SER A 346 11.16 16.44 5.98
CA SER A 346 10.53 16.73 7.27
C SER A 346 9.94 18.13 7.25
N GLY A 347 8.71 18.25 7.74
CA GLY A 347 8.01 19.53 7.96
C GLY A 347 7.36 20.16 6.73
N THR A 348 7.63 19.69 5.52
CA THR A 348 7.20 20.33 4.27
C THR A 348 5.95 19.69 3.67
N MET A 349 5.29 20.38 2.75
CA MET A 349 4.15 19.87 1.97
C MET A 349 4.34 20.13 0.47
N VAL A 350 3.62 19.38 -0.36
CA VAL A 350 3.58 19.61 -1.80
C VAL A 350 2.27 20.29 -2.17
N GLU A 351 2.33 21.31 -3.01
CA GLU A 351 1.17 22.06 -3.48
C GLU A 351 1.25 22.35 -5.00
N GLY A 352 0.15 22.74 -5.61
CA GLY A 352 0.13 23.15 -7.02
C GLY A 352 0.87 24.47 -7.23
N THR A 353 1.68 24.58 -8.30
CA THR A 353 2.41 25.81 -8.64
C THR A 353 1.75 26.59 -9.77
N ALA A 354 1.80 27.92 -9.67
CA ALA A 354 1.47 28.85 -10.76
C ALA A 354 2.73 29.29 -11.56
N ASP A 355 3.89 28.69 -11.31
CA ASP A 355 5.12 29.00 -12.04
C ASP A 355 5.05 28.54 -13.51
N THR A 356 5.93 29.07 -14.33
CA THR A 356 6.01 28.70 -15.75
C THR A 356 6.29 27.21 -15.90
N GLY A 357 5.42 26.52 -16.65
CA GLY A 357 5.49 25.08 -16.84
C GLY A 357 4.47 24.29 -16.02
N GLY A 358 3.85 24.91 -15.01
CA GLY A 358 2.86 24.23 -14.14
C GLY A 358 3.49 23.16 -13.26
N GLY A 359 2.68 22.22 -12.77
CA GLY A 359 3.14 21.13 -11.92
C GLY A 359 2.94 21.43 -10.44
N GLN A 360 3.93 21.07 -9.63
CA GLN A 360 3.88 21.19 -8.17
C GLN A 360 5.12 21.95 -7.63
N ASN A 361 5.05 22.37 -6.41
CA ASN A 361 6.15 22.92 -5.64
C ASN A 361 6.11 22.44 -4.19
N VAL A 362 7.21 22.57 -3.48
CA VAL A 362 7.25 22.35 -2.04
C VAL A 362 6.92 23.66 -1.33
N GLY A 363 5.94 23.59 -0.44
CA GLY A 363 5.47 24.68 0.43
C GLY A 363 5.43 24.27 1.89
N GLY A 364 4.91 25.16 2.76
CA GLY A 364 4.85 24.95 4.21
C GLY A 364 6.23 24.88 4.85
N VAL A 365 7.22 25.54 4.28
CA VAL A 365 8.62 25.38 4.69
C VAL A 365 8.98 26.37 5.79
N SER A 366 9.34 25.85 6.96
CA SER A 366 9.67 26.61 8.16
C SER A 366 11.08 26.24 8.72
N ASN A 367 11.40 26.78 9.88
CA ASN A 367 12.69 26.52 10.53
C ASN A 367 12.86 25.06 10.95
N GLY A 368 13.95 24.43 10.55
CA GLY A 368 14.29 23.04 10.89
C GLY A 368 13.84 22.02 9.87
N ASP A 369 13.06 22.41 8.88
CA ASP A 369 12.61 21.54 7.80
C ASP A 369 13.75 21.16 6.86
N TRP A 370 13.57 20.09 6.09
CA TRP A 370 14.56 19.65 5.11
C TRP A 370 13.96 18.75 4.02
N LEU A 371 14.66 18.71 2.87
CA LEU A 371 14.40 17.82 1.74
C LEU A 371 15.68 17.01 1.45
N ARG A 372 15.54 15.73 1.05
CA ARG A 372 16.64 14.85 0.66
C ARG A 372 16.48 14.35 -0.77
N PHE A 373 17.59 14.44 -1.54
CA PHE A 373 17.69 13.98 -2.92
C PHE A 373 18.83 12.99 -3.03
N ASP A 374 18.53 11.72 -3.33
CA ASP A 374 19.53 10.65 -3.37
C ASP A 374 20.17 10.53 -4.75
N GLY A 375 21.46 10.22 -4.78
CA GLY A 375 22.17 9.86 -6.00
C GLY A 375 22.31 11.01 -7.01
N VAL A 376 22.40 12.27 -6.56
CA VAL A 376 22.68 13.42 -7.44
C VAL A 376 24.11 13.33 -7.94
N ASP A 377 24.28 13.23 -9.26
CA ASP A 377 25.57 13.04 -9.93
C ASP A 377 26.11 14.37 -10.48
N PHE A 378 27.16 14.88 -9.85
CA PHE A 378 27.86 16.09 -10.26
C PHE A 378 28.90 15.85 -11.37
N GLY A 379 29.15 14.59 -11.71
CA GLY A 379 30.17 14.21 -12.71
C GLY A 379 31.61 14.53 -12.25
N SER A 380 32.53 14.62 -13.20
CA SER A 380 33.95 14.89 -12.94
C SER A 380 34.32 16.38 -12.91
N GLU A 381 33.48 17.23 -13.48
CA GLU A 381 33.67 18.68 -13.47
C GLU A 381 32.96 19.31 -12.26
N ALA A 382 33.68 20.10 -11.47
CA ALA A 382 33.17 20.62 -10.20
C ALA A 382 32.05 21.63 -10.43
N ALA A 383 30.87 21.36 -9.81
CA ALA A 383 29.83 22.36 -9.65
C ALA A 383 30.24 23.35 -8.57
N ARG A 384 29.98 24.65 -8.84
CA ARG A 384 30.36 25.80 -7.98
C ARG A 384 29.19 26.72 -7.67
N GLN A 385 28.07 26.51 -8.30
CA GLN A 385 26.87 27.31 -8.12
C GLN A 385 25.63 26.41 -8.08
N VAL A 386 24.68 26.77 -7.22
CA VAL A 386 23.31 26.28 -7.24
C VAL A 386 22.37 27.42 -7.68
N LYS A 387 21.34 27.10 -8.46
CA LYS A 387 20.23 27.99 -8.78
C LYS A 387 18.96 27.34 -8.24
N VAL A 388 18.20 28.08 -7.46
CA VAL A 388 16.98 27.59 -6.84
C VAL A 388 15.81 28.49 -7.21
N ARG A 389 14.69 27.89 -7.60
CA ARG A 389 13.45 28.58 -7.94
C ARG A 389 12.57 28.65 -6.70
N VAL A 390 12.39 29.86 -6.16
CA VAL A 390 11.72 30.10 -4.89
C VAL A 390 10.64 31.17 -5.02
N ALA A 391 9.64 31.08 -4.13
CA ALA A 391 8.64 32.12 -3.89
C ALA A 391 8.45 32.30 -2.38
N SER A 392 8.10 33.52 -1.95
CA SER A 392 7.79 33.80 -0.55
C SER A 392 6.70 34.88 -0.45
N GLY A 393 5.62 34.51 0.21
CA GLY A 393 4.52 35.39 0.61
C GLY A 393 4.60 35.78 2.08
N ALA A 394 5.70 35.45 2.77
CA ALA A 394 5.86 35.69 4.19
C ALA A 394 5.74 37.19 4.52
N ALA A 395 4.90 37.49 5.49
CA ALA A 395 4.63 38.86 5.96
C ALA A 395 5.53 39.24 7.15
N GLY A 396 5.53 40.52 7.54
CA GLY A 396 6.20 40.98 8.77
C GLY A 396 7.71 40.86 8.81
N GLY A 397 8.37 40.76 7.63
CA GLY A 397 9.83 40.64 7.56
C GLY A 397 10.36 39.23 7.86
N VAL A 398 9.50 38.21 7.85
CA VAL A 398 9.92 36.83 7.98
C VAL A 398 10.81 36.43 6.82
N SER A 399 11.95 35.82 7.14
CA SER A 399 12.99 35.40 6.19
C SER A 399 13.77 34.23 6.74
N GLY A 400 14.53 33.54 5.89
CA GLY A 400 15.36 32.41 6.31
C GLY A 400 16.47 32.10 5.32
N LEU A 401 17.21 31.05 5.62
CA LEU A 401 18.30 30.53 4.80
C LEU A 401 17.86 29.16 4.21
N VAL A 402 18.14 28.97 2.94
CA VAL A 402 18.16 27.68 2.29
C VAL A 402 19.60 27.24 2.18
N GLN A 403 19.95 26.08 2.73
CA GLN A 403 21.31 25.57 2.80
C GLN A 403 21.42 24.26 2.05
N VAL A 404 22.48 24.11 1.25
CA VAL A 404 22.82 22.87 0.55
C VAL A 404 23.82 22.09 1.41
N ARG A 405 23.48 20.85 1.80
CA ARG A 405 24.38 19.94 2.53
C ARG A 405 24.56 18.64 1.74
N LEU A 406 25.68 17.99 1.90
CA LEU A 406 26.01 16.77 1.17
C LEU A 406 26.15 15.60 2.15
N ASP A 407 25.57 14.47 1.79
CA ASP A 407 25.67 13.15 2.40
C ASP A 407 25.14 13.03 3.83
N SER A 408 24.90 14.12 4.54
CA SER A 408 24.36 14.13 5.90
C SER A 408 23.68 15.44 6.25
N LEU A 409 22.57 15.37 7.00
CA LEU A 409 21.92 16.55 7.60
C LEU A 409 22.84 17.31 8.56
N GLY A 410 23.79 16.64 9.22
CA GLY A 410 24.76 17.22 10.13
C GLY A 410 26.03 17.77 9.46
N ALA A 411 26.20 17.58 8.15
CA ALA A 411 27.34 18.13 7.43
C ALA A 411 27.33 19.67 7.44
N ALA A 412 28.51 20.29 7.35
CA ALA A 412 28.57 21.74 7.10
C ALA A 412 27.92 22.08 5.77
N PRO A 413 27.19 23.19 5.64
CA PRO A 413 26.63 23.61 4.36
C PRO A 413 27.74 23.78 3.31
N ALA A 414 27.53 23.19 2.13
CA ALA A 414 28.37 23.45 0.96
C ALA A 414 28.13 24.87 0.41
N GLY A 415 26.95 25.45 0.67
CA GLY A 415 26.57 26.81 0.38
C GLY A 415 25.18 27.10 0.90
N ASP A 416 24.84 28.38 0.95
CA ASP A 416 23.53 28.85 1.38
C ASP A 416 23.12 30.15 0.67
N PHE A 417 21.84 30.51 0.80
CA PHE A 417 21.31 31.81 0.37
C PHE A 417 20.10 32.18 1.22
N ALA A 418 19.92 33.51 1.38
CA ALA A 418 18.78 34.05 2.10
C ALA A 418 17.56 34.17 1.18
N VAL A 419 16.40 33.91 1.73
CA VAL A 419 15.11 34.18 1.11
C VAL A 419 14.30 35.09 2.02
N ALA A 420 13.83 36.19 1.46
CA ALA A 420 12.83 37.09 2.02
C ALA A 420 11.63 37.14 1.08
N SER A 421 10.58 37.87 1.45
CA SER A 421 9.37 37.98 0.64
C SER A 421 9.67 38.32 -0.82
N THR A 422 9.10 37.55 -1.74
CA THR A 422 9.15 37.78 -3.19
C THR A 422 7.89 38.47 -3.71
N GLY A 423 6.94 38.80 -2.80
CA GLY A 423 5.69 39.47 -3.12
C GLY A 423 4.48 38.52 -3.14
N GLY A 424 4.67 37.21 -2.82
CA GLY A 424 3.60 36.24 -2.76
C GLY A 424 4.11 34.80 -2.82
N TRP A 425 3.35 33.83 -2.30
CA TRP A 425 3.68 32.43 -2.27
C TRP A 425 3.78 31.76 -3.65
N GLN A 426 3.34 32.45 -4.70
CA GLN A 426 3.45 32.07 -6.11
C GLN A 426 4.16 33.13 -6.95
N SER A 427 4.86 34.09 -6.31
CA SER A 427 5.70 35.12 -6.97
C SER A 427 7.12 34.59 -7.11
N TRP A 428 7.37 33.83 -8.15
CA TRP A 428 8.58 33.01 -8.33
C TRP A 428 9.80 33.84 -8.77
N ARG A 429 10.95 33.55 -8.16
CA ARG A 429 12.28 34.08 -8.51
C ARG A 429 13.31 32.99 -8.54
N THR A 430 14.30 33.08 -9.43
CA THR A 430 15.47 32.20 -9.42
C THR A 430 16.59 32.88 -8.65
N VAL A 431 17.07 32.24 -7.60
CA VAL A 431 18.16 32.74 -6.75
C VAL A 431 19.40 31.89 -6.99
N PRO A 432 20.51 32.47 -7.48
CA PRO A 432 21.80 31.81 -7.57
C PRO A 432 22.55 31.93 -6.24
N ALA A 433 23.31 30.88 -5.89
CA ALA A 433 24.23 30.93 -4.76
C ALA A 433 25.51 30.16 -5.08
N ASN A 434 26.65 30.65 -4.60
CA ASN A 434 27.90 29.91 -4.70
C ASN A 434 27.92 28.74 -3.70
N ILE A 435 28.53 27.65 -4.14
CA ILE A 435 28.76 26.47 -3.28
C ILE A 435 30.24 26.09 -3.33
N ALA A 436 30.73 25.41 -2.32
CA ALA A 436 32.01 24.73 -2.37
C ALA A 436 32.07 23.82 -3.60
N PRO A 437 33.23 23.62 -4.25
CA PRO A 437 33.35 22.76 -5.42
C PRO A 437 32.91 21.33 -5.10
N VAL A 438 31.96 20.79 -5.89
CA VAL A 438 31.40 19.44 -5.69
C VAL A 438 31.56 18.63 -6.98
N THR A 439 32.05 17.39 -6.89
CA THR A 439 32.16 16.40 -7.97
C THR A 439 31.71 15.03 -7.50
N GLY A 440 31.38 14.12 -8.43
CA GLY A 440 30.97 12.76 -8.08
C GLY A 440 29.50 12.70 -7.70
N ARG A 441 29.12 11.60 -7.04
CA ARG A 441 27.72 11.33 -6.69
C ARG A 441 27.51 11.53 -5.18
N HIS A 442 26.48 12.30 -4.83
CA HIS A 442 26.15 12.66 -3.46
C HIS A 442 24.65 12.52 -3.17
N THR A 443 24.32 12.35 -1.91
CA THR A 443 22.99 12.68 -1.40
C THR A 443 22.96 14.16 -1.06
N VAL A 444 22.06 14.93 -1.71
CA VAL A 444 21.87 16.35 -1.47
C VAL A 444 20.74 16.56 -0.46
N TYR A 445 21.01 17.38 0.56
CA TYR A 445 19.99 17.88 1.46
C TYR A 445 19.82 19.39 1.24
N LEU A 446 18.56 19.82 1.07
CA LEU A 446 18.18 21.22 1.24
C LEU A 446 17.61 21.37 2.64
N THR A 447 18.27 22.17 3.48
CA THR A 447 17.84 22.42 4.87
C THR A 447 17.43 23.88 5.03
N PHE A 448 16.45 24.12 5.89
CA PHE A 448 15.82 25.42 6.05
C PHE A 448 16.02 25.94 7.46
N SER A 449 16.49 27.18 7.57
CA SER A 449 16.78 27.81 8.86
C SER A 449 16.20 29.21 8.90
N SER A 450 15.42 29.49 9.94
CA SER A 450 14.87 30.83 10.21
C SER A 450 14.90 31.11 11.71
N GLY A 451 15.05 32.37 12.08
CA GLY A 451 14.87 32.80 13.47
C GLY A 451 13.41 32.98 13.89
N GLN A 452 12.47 32.66 13.00
CA GLN A 452 11.03 32.85 13.20
C GLN A 452 10.28 31.51 12.98
N PRO A 453 9.21 31.26 13.73
CA PRO A 453 8.49 29.96 13.65
C PRO A 453 7.48 29.89 12.50
N ALA A 454 7.53 30.79 11.54
CA ALA A 454 6.59 30.86 10.42
C ALA A 454 7.22 30.30 9.14
N ASP A 455 6.36 29.86 8.23
CA ASP A 455 6.77 29.49 6.87
C ASP A 455 7.40 30.70 6.16
N PHE A 456 8.49 30.48 5.43
CA PHE A 456 9.23 31.57 4.82
C PHE A 456 9.57 31.37 3.34
N VAL A 457 9.42 30.15 2.78
CA VAL A 457 9.78 29.87 1.39
C VAL A 457 8.97 28.73 0.79
N ASN A 458 8.62 28.87 -0.49
CA ASN A 458 8.22 27.81 -1.39
C ASN A 458 9.35 27.52 -2.37
N LEU A 459 9.58 26.23 -2.71
CA LEU A 459 10.57 25.78 -3.69
C LEU A 459 9.91 25.06 -4.83
N ASN A 460 10.27 25.41 -6.09
CA ASN A 460 9.79 24.72 -7.27
C ASN A 460 10.84 23.74 -7.81
N TRP A 461 12.05 24.22 -8.10
CA TRP A 461 13.13 23.40 -8.61
C TRP A 461 14.50 23.98 -8.27
N PHE A 462 15.54 23.17 -8.45
CA PHE A 462 16.93 23.61 -8.36
C PHE A 462 17.80 22.92 -9.41
N THR A 463 18.96 23.48 -9.68
CA THR A 463 20.00 22.92 -10.57
C THR A 463 21.37 23.41 -10.14
N PHE A 464 22.41 22.69 -10.50
CA PHE A 464 23.79 23.06 -10.22
C PHE A 464 24.52 23.41 -11.53
N SER A 465 25.54 24.26 -11.44
CA SER A 465 26.36 24.63 -12.58
C SER A 465 27.83 24.86 -12.18
N THR A 466 28.72 24.86 -13.16
CA THR A 466 30.15 25.10 -12.96
C THR A 466 30.47 26.57 -12.73
N SER A 467 29.57 27.46 -13.14
CA SER A 467 29.64 28.92 -13.01
C SER A 467 28.23 29.53 -13.04
#